data_d4f027824d6f41f003a3697d69ec4cbc
#
_entry.id   d4f027824d6f41f003a3697d69ec4cbc
#
_cell.length_a   1.000
_cell.length_b   1.000
_cell.length_c   1.000
_cell.angle_alpha   90.00
_cell.angle_beta   90.00
_cell.angle_gamma   90.00
#
_symmetry.space_group_name_H-M   'P 1'
#
loop_
_entity.id
_entity.type
_entity.pdbx_description
1 polymer ?
#
loop_
_entity_poly.entity_id
_entity_poly.type
_entity_poly.pdbx_seq_one_letter_code
_entity_poly.pdbx_strand_id
1 'polypeptide(L)'
;MYATPTLATRFANSTRVLRSEVPLSEDQIRQAAPSIFAAGKHASRSERYTYIPTIDVLRGLHREGFEPFMVAQGRSRIEGKSEYTKHMIRMRHRRDHSGQLSTRPEAHEVILINSHDGASSYQLMCGMFRHICSNGLVVGDVAHDIRIKHQGNVQGEVIEGAFRVLDDFRVVDESTEAMKAIELKPEEERAFARAALALRYGEREEGQRPAPISAEQLIQVRRPEDQGNALWMSFQRIQEHLTRGGLPGRTVQGRRMRTREVAGIDRNVALNRALWVLAEEMRKLKA
;
A
#
# COMPACT_ATOMS: atom_id res chain seq x y z
N MET A 1 20.37 11.60 18.63
CA MET A 1 18.98 11.82 19.07
C MET A 1 18.15 10.74 18.39
N TYR A 2 17.72 9.72 19.09
CA TYR A 2 16.92 8.63 18.51
C TYR A 2 15.50 9.16 18.28
N ALA A 3 15.06 9.20 17.02
CA ALA A 3 13.69 9.56 16.68
C ALA A 3 12.73 8.55 17.33
N THR A 4 11.81 9.03 18.14
CA THR A 4 10.78 8.22 18.76
C THR A 4 9.88 7.66 17.67
N PRO A 5 9.66 6.34 17.57
CA PRO A 5 8.79 5.78 16.55
C PRO A 5 7.39 6.37 16.70
N THR A 6 6.84 6.86 15.60
CA THR A 6 5.50 7.44 15.57
C THR A 6 4.51 6.37 16.03
N LEU A 7 3.82 6.62 17.13
CA LEU A 7 2.89 5.72 17.80
C LEU A 7 1.93 5.08 16.79
N ALA A 8 1.72 3.77 16.97
CA ALA A 8 0.72 2.99 16.25
C ALA A 8 -0.62 3.72 16.26
N THR A 9 -0.98 4.31 15.15
CA THR A 9 -2.30 4.91 14.97
C THR A 9 -3.32 3.78 15.03
N ARG A 10 -4.21 3.81 16.02
CA ARG A 10 -5.34 2.89 16.13
C ARG A 10 -6.31 3.19 15.00
N PHE A 11 -6.09 2.54 13.86
CA PHE A 11 -7.02 2.64 12.75
C PHE A 11 -8.20 1.68 12.95
N ALA A 12 -9.36 2.19 12.53
CA ALA A 12 -10.65 1.51 12.60
C ALA A 12 -10.55 -0.01 12.55
N ASN A 13 -11.07 -0.65 13.52
CA ASN A 13 -11.44 -2.05 13.82
C ASN A 13 -10.94 -3.24 12.96
N SER A 14 -10.16 -3.05 11.87
CA SER A 14 -9.83 -4.13 10.93
C SER A 14 -8.33 -4.45 10.75
N THR A 15 -7.41 -3.51 11.05
CA THR A 15 -5.96 -3.70 10.81
C THR A 15 -5.14 -2.94 11.85
N ARG A 16 -4.03 -3.54 12.31
CA ARG A 16 -2.98 -2.85 13.09
C ARG A 16 -1.91 -2.43 12.11
N VAL A 17 -1.41 -1.19 12.21
CA VAL A 17 -0.36 -0.65 11.34
C VAL A 17 0.68 0.04 12.21
N LEU A 18 1.96 -0.24 11.95
CA LEU A 18 3.11 0.48 12.48
C LEU A 18 3.96 0.96 11.32
N ARG A 19 4.31 2.25 11.32
CA ARG A 19 5.23 2.87 10.36
C ARG A 19 6.35 3.57 11.10
N SER A 20 7.51 3.65 10.45
CA SER A 20 8.68 4.35 10.98
C SER A 20 9.44 5.02 9.83
N GLU A 21 10.19 6.07 10.14
CA GLU A 21 11.13 6.71 9.23
C GLU A 21 12.53 6.05 9.27
N VAL A 22 12.74 5.19 10.26
CA VAL A 22 13.92 4.34 10.42
C VAL A 22 13.51 2.87 10.39
N PRO A 23 14.43 1.95 10.07
CA PRO A 23 14.12 0.51 10.06
C PRO A 23 13.50 0.04 11.38
N LEU A 24 12.44 -0.75 11.29
CA LEU A 24 11.76 -1.34 12.43
C LEU A 24 12.57 -2.50 13.02
N SER A 25 12.70 -2.54 14.34
CA SER A 25 13.28 -3.68 15.06
C SER A 25 12.31 -4.88 15.10
N GLU A 26 12.85 -6.09 15.30
CA GLU A 26 12.01 -7.29 15.45
C GLU A 26 11.02 -7.18 16.61
N ASP A 27 11.38 -6.52 17.71
CA ASP A 27 10.47 -6.32 18.84
C ASP A 27 9.29 -5.40 18.49
N GLN A 28 9.55 -4.32 17.76
CA GLN A 28 8.50 -3.44 17.26
C GLN A 28 7.57 -4.16 16.30
N ILE A 29 8.14 -4.97 15.39
CA ILE A 29 7.38 -5.78 14.45
C ILE A 29 6.53 -6.82 15.20
N ARG A 30 7.08 -7.50 16.21
CA ARG A 30 6.39 -8.51 17.03
C ARG A 30 5.18 -7.90 17.75
N GLN A 31 5.32 -6.71 18.29
CA GLN A 31 4.21 -6.01 18.98
C GLN A 31 3.10 -5.59 18.01
N ALA A 32 3.44 -5.14 16.81
CA ALA A 32 2.48 -4.62 15.84
C ALA A 32 1.85 -5.72 14.97
N ALA A 33 2.63 -6.73 14.59
CA ALA A 33 2.25 -7.80 13.67
C ALA A 33 2.75 -9.19 14.15
N PRO A 34 2.23 -9.71 15.28
CA PRO A 34 2.66 -10.99 15.84
C PRO A 34 2.52 -12.17 14.88
N SER A 35 1.62 -12.10 13.89
CA SER A 35 1.46 -13.16 12.88
C SER A 35 2.70 -13.41 12.01
N ILE A 36 3.63 -12.44 11.94
CA ILE A 36 4.92 -12.61 11.28
C ILE A 36 5.78 -13.65 12.02
N PHE A 37 5.57 -13.79 13.33
CA PHE A 37 6.33 -14.66 14.24
C PHE A 37 5.57 -15.93 14.62
N ALA A 38 4.47 -16.25 13.96
CA ALA A 38 3.74 -17.50 14.23
C ALA A 38 4.73 -18.68 14.24
N ALA A 39 4.56 -19.61 15.19
CA ALA A 39 5.43 -20.76 15.35
C ALA A 39 5.00 -21.98 14.51
N GLY A 40 3.89 -21.90 13.83
CA GLY A 40 3.35 -23.00 13.01
C GLY A 40 2.24 -22.53 12.06
N LYS A 41 1.70 -23.46 11.29
CA LYS A 41 0.51 -23.23 10.47
C LYS A 41 -0.75 -23.32 11.33
N HIS A 42 -1.80 -22.59 10.95
CA HIS A 42 -3.11 -22.75 11.58
C HIS A 42 -3.63 -24.20 11.37
N ALA A 43 -4.30 -24.76 12.36
CA ALA A 43 -4.79 -26.16 12.36
C ALA A 43 -5.68 -26.53 11.14
N SER A 44 -6.28 -25.55 10.48
CA SER A 44 -7.07 -25.77 9.26
C SER A 44 -6.25 -26.06 8.01
N ARG A 45 -4.91 -26.10 8.08
CA ARG A 45 -4.04 -26.31 6.90
C ARG A 45 -3.68 -27.76 6.71
N SER A 46 -3.68 -28.21 5.44
CA SER A 46 -3.34 -29.58 5.06
C SER A 46 -1.88 -29.90 5.34
N GLU A 47 -1.52 -31.20 5.37
CA GLU A 47 -0.11 -31.65 5.54
C GLU A 47 0.80 -31.22 4.38
N ARG A 48 0.25 -31.00 3.18
CA ARG A 48 0.99 -30.52 2.01
C ARG A 48 1.43 -29.04 2.11
N TYR A 49 0.91 -28.31 3.11
CA TYR A 49 1.30 -26.92 3.33
C TYR A 49 2.66 -26.88 4.04
N THR A 50 3.70 -26.50 3.32
CA THR A 50 5.02 -26.23 3.90
C THR A 50 4.96 -24.94 4.68
N TYR A 51 5.01 -25.05 6.00
CA TYR A 51 5.08 -23.89 6.88
C TYR A 51 6.50 -23.32 6.86
N ILE A 52 6.58 -21.99 6.57
CA ILE A 52 7.81 -21.23 6.69
C ILE A 52 7.46 -19.96 7.46
N PRO A 53 8.12 -19.73 8.62
CA PRO A 53 7.89 -18.51 9.39
C PRO A 53 8.22 -17.28 8.55
N THR A 54 7.32 -16.30 8.52
CA THR A 54 7.59 -15.04 7.78
C THR A 54 8.80 -14.32 8.36
N ILE A 55 9.07 -14.47 9.65
CA ILE A 55 10.25 -13.88 10.29
C ILE A 55 11.56 -14.43 9.70
N ASP A 56 11.63 -15.70 9.34
CA ASP A 56 12.84 -16.29 8.76
C ASP A 56 13.07 -15.77 7.33
N VAL A 57 11.99 -15.57 6.57
CA VAL A 57 12.02 -14.90 5.27
C VAL A 57 12.48 -13.46 5.43
N LEU A 58 11.92 -12.71 6.41
CA LEU A 58 12.32 -11.34 6.70
C LEU A 58 13.80 -11.23 7.08
N ARG A 59 14.30 -12.14 7.91
CA ARG A 59 15.72 -12.20 8.27
C ARG A 59 16.60 -12.51 7.07
N GLY A 60 16.13 -13.36 6.15
CA GLY A 60 16.80 -13.61 4.86
C GLY A 60 16.90 -12.33 4.05
N LEU A 61 15.79 -11.65 3.83
CA LEU A 61 15.74 -10.38 3.12
C LEU A 61 16.60 -9.29 3.79
N HIS A 62 16.63 -9.24 5.13
CA HIS A 62 17.48 -8.30 5.85
C HIS A 62 18.97 -8.50 5.59
N ARG A 63 19.43 -9.76 5.50
CA ARG A 63 20.83 -10.06 5.12
C ARG A 63 21.16 -9.57 3.71
N GLU A 64 20.18 -9.60 2.82
CA GLU A 64 20.30 -9.09 1.45
C GLU A 64 20.12 -7.56 1.35
N GLY A 65 19.89 -6.86 2.46
CA GLY A 65 19.83 -5.40 2.52
C GLY A 65 18.43 -4.81 2.48
N PHE A 66 17.37 -5.61 2.56
CA PHE A 66 16.00 -5.11 2.68
C PHE A 66 15.66 -4.82 4.14
N GLU A 67 15.26 -3.61 4.43
CA GLU A 67 14.94 -3.14 5.78
C GLU A 67 13.46 -2.78 5.91
N PRO A 68 12.76 -3.25 6.97
CA PRO A 68 11.33 -3.00 7.15
C PRO A 68 11.08 -1.60 7.70
N PHE A 69 10.17 -0.85 7.06
CA PHE A 69 9.75 0.49 7.48
C PHE A 69 8.27 0.56 7.85
N MET A 70 7.49 -0.44 7.46
CA MET A 70 6.09 -0.53 7.83
C MET A 70 5.65 -1.98 7.93
N VAL A 71 4.85 -2.27 8.95
CA VAL A 71 4.13 -3.54 9.07
C VAL A 71 2.66 -3.28 9.32
N ALA A 72 1.82 -4.17 8.77
CA ALA A 72 0.40 -4.19 9.02
C ALA A 72 -0.09 -5.62 9.25
N GLN A 73 -1.04 -5.80 10.15
CA GLN A 73 -1.67 -7.10 10.40
C GLN A 73 -3.18 -6.98 10.39
N GLY A 74 -3.83 -7.84 9.62
CA GLY A 74 -5.28 -8.03 9.64
C GLY A 74 -5.77 -8.54 10.99
N ARG A 75 -6.96 -8.13 11.41
CA ARG A 75 -7.62 -8.65 12.62
C ARG A 75 -8.53 -9.83 12.27
N SER A 76 -8.56 -10.82 13.15
CA SER A 76 -9.58 -11.87 13.15
C SER A 76 -10.58 -11.66 14.29
N ARG A 77 -11.85 -12.03 14.03
CA ARG A 77 -12.87 -12.13 15.08
C ARG A 77 -12.94 -13.55 15.66
N ILE A 78 -12.24 -14.50 15.03
CA ILE A 78 -12.19 -15.90 15.46
C ILE A 78 -11.07 -15.98 16.51
N GLU A 79 -11.43 -16.49 17.68
CA GLU A 79 -10.49 -16.73 18.77
C GLU A 79 -9.36 -17.69 18.33
N GLY A 80 -8.12 -17.44 18.76
CA GLY A 80 -6.94 -18.23 18.36
C GLY A 80 -6.45 -18.01 16.94
N LYS A 81 -7.20 -17.31 16.08
CA LYS A 81 -6.80 -17.09 14.67
C LYS A 81 -5.96 -15.82 14.46
N SER A 82 -5.93 -14.90 15.40
CA SER A 82 -5.25 -13.61 15.27
C SER A 82 -3.76 -13.72 14.97
N GLU A 83 -3.11 -14.77 15.47
CA GLU A 83 -1.67 -15.02 15.28
C GLU A 83 -1.31 -15.57 13.89
N TYR A 84 -2.31 -15.92 13.08
CA TYR A 84 -2.13 -16.53 11.75
C TYR A 84 -2.65 -15.64 10.63
N THR A 85 -3.20 -14.47 10.97
CA THR A 85 -3.85 -13.58 10.02
C THR A 85 -2.89 -12.97 9.01
N LYS A 86 -3.45 -12.50 7.90
CA LYS A 86 -2.73 -11.80 6.85
C LYS A 86 -1.95 -10.61 7.41
N HIS A 87 -0.70 -10.53 7.01
CA HIS A 87 0.20 -9.42 7.33
C HIS A 87 0.88 -8.89 6.07
N MET A 88 1.32 -7.64 6.17
CA MET A 88 2.06 -6.93 5.13
C MET A 88 3.31 -6.33 5.74
N ILE A 89 4.42 -6.40 5.03
CA ILE A 89 5.68 -5.74 5.35
C ILE A 89 6.05 -4.85 4.16
N ARG A 90 6.37 -3.60 4.39
CA ARG A 90 6.95 -2.72 3.38
C ARG A 90 8.41 -2.47 3.72
N MET A 91 9.28 -2.78 2.77
CA MET A 91 10.72 -2.75 2.95
C MET A 91 11.37 -1.83 1.93
N ARG A 92 12.46 -1.18 2.33
CA ARG A 92 13.33 -0.42 1.43
C ARG A 92 14.68 -1.11 1.36
N HIS A 93 15.30 -1.07 0.18
CA HIS A 93 16.62 -1.64 0.02
C HIS A 93 17.70 -0.60 0.38
N ARG A 94 18.78 -1.02 1.05
CA ARG A 94 19.86 -0.12 1.50
C ARG A 94 20.49 0.69 0.38
N ARG A 95 20.51 0.20 -0.86
CA ARG A 95 21.00 0.93 -2.03
C ARG A 95 20.24 2.22 -2.30
N ASP A 96 18.95 2.27 -1.94
CA ASP A 96 18.06 3.39 -2.23
C ASP A 96 18.04 4.43 -1.09
N HIS A 97 18.56 4.09 0.10
CA HIS A 97 18.57 5.00 1.25
C HIS A 97 19.92 5.03 2.00
N SER A 98 21.02 4.61 1.34
CA SER A 98 22.37 4.58 1.93
C SER A 98 22.84 5.96 2.35
N GLY A 99 22.70 6.28 3.65
CA GLY A 99 23.47 7.31 4.36
C GLY A 99 23.10 8.77 4.14
N GLN A 100 22.29 9.12 3.16
CA GLN A 100 21.66 10.42 3.03
C GLN A 100 20.14 10.24 3.18
N LEU A 101 19.50 11.06 4.00
CA LEU A 101 18.08 11.32 3.89
C LEU A 101 17.82 11.52 2.40
N SER A 102 17.16 10.57 1.76
CA SER A 102 16.90 10.63 0.32
C SER A 102 16.32 12.00 0.02
N THR A 103 17.01 12.79 -0.80
CA THR A 103 16.50 14.08 -1.29
C THR A 103 15.29 13.87 -2.20
N ARG A 104 14.96 12.62 -2.53
CA ARG A 104 13.80 12.27 -3.32
C ARG A 104 12.52 12.37 -2.47
N PRO A 105 11.45 12.97 -2.98
CA PRO A 105 10.18 13.07 -2.28
C PRO A 105 9.48 11.71 -2.10
N GLU A 106 9.86 10.71 -2.88
CA GLU A 106 9.34 9.34 -2.86
C GLU A 106 10.47 8.32 -2.61
N ALA A 107 10.16 7.25 -1.87
CA ALA A 107 11.03 6.09 -1.68
C ALA A 107 10.38 4.84 -2.30
N HIS A 108 11.19 4.03 -2.98
CA HIS A 108 10.78 2.72 -3.47
C HIS A 108 10.61 1.75 -2.30
N GLU A 109 9.56 0.92 -2.34
CA GLU A 109 9.29 -0.08 -1.32
C GLU A 109 8.92 -1.42 -1.96
N VAL A 110 9.61 -2.49 -1.56
CA VAL A 110 9.18 -3.85 -1.83
C VAL A 110 8.12 -4.22 -0.78
N ILE A 111 6.95 -4.60 -1.24
CA ILE A 111 5.83 -4.99 -0.40
C ILE A 111 5.74 -6.50 -0.36
N LEU A 112 5.83 -7.08 0.83
CA LEU A 112 5.62 -8.50 1.10
C LEU A 112 4.29 -8.70 1.82
N ILE A 113 3.43 -9.56 1.29
CA ILE A 113 2.18 -9.99 1.94
C ILE A 113 2.21 -11.50 2.12
N ASN A 114 1.77 -11.99 3.28
CA ASN A 114 1.61 -13.40 3.57
C ASN A 114 0.51 -13.64 4.61
N SER A 115 0.12 -14.90 4.79
CA SER A 115 -0.70 -15.37 5.92
C SER A 115 -0.39 -16.83 6.25
N HIS A 116 -0.59 -17.22 7.51
CA HIS A 116 -0.41 -18.60 7.97
C HIS A 116 -1.74 -19.36 8.17
N ASP A 117 -2.86 -18.71 7.84
CA ASP A 117 -4.21 -19.29 7.83
C ASP A 117 -4.67 -19.71 6.42
N GLY A 118 -3.80 -19.56 5.41
CA GLY A 118 -4.09 -19.89 4.02
C GLY A 118 -4.92 -18.85 3.27
N ALA A 119 -5.16 -17.68 3.86
CA ALA A 119 -5.84 -16.58 3.18
C ALA A 119 -4.95 -15.89 2.12
N SER A 120 -3.64 -16.11 2.15
CA SER A 120 -2.69 -15.59 1.16
C SER A 120 -1.48 -16.50 1.00
N SER A 121 -0.96 -16.62 -0.23
CA SER A 121 0.42 -17.02 -0.50
C SER A 121 1.37 -15.86 -0.23
N TYR A 122 2.68 -16.09 -0.31
CA TYR A 122 3.64 -14.99 -0.41
C TYR A 122 3.39 -14.20 -1.68
N GLN A 123 3.25 -12.89 -1.54
CA GLN A 123 3.07 -11.95 -2.65
C GLN A 123 4.09 -10.84 -2.51
N LEU A 124 4.78 -10.53 -3.60
CA LEU A 124 5.72 -9.42 -3.69
C LEU A 124 5.24 -8.44 -4.74
N MET A 125 5.31 -7.15 -4.45
CA MET A 125 4.84 -6.07 -5.33
C MET A 125 5.69 -4.83 -5.17
N CYS A 126 5.72 -4.00 -6.22
CA CYS A 126 6.25 -2.65 -6.15
C CYS A 126 5.36 -1.74 -5.31
N GLY A 127 5.98 -0.92 -4.50
CA GLY A 127 5.35 0.16 -3.78
C GLY A 127 6.19 1.42 -3.80
N MET A 128 5.55 2.55 -3.50
CA MET A 128 6.23 3.82 -3.28
C MET A 128 5.71 4.44 -1.98
N PHE A 129 6.59 5.12 -1.28
CA PHE A 129 6.25 5.88 -0.09
C PHE A 129 6.57 7.35 -0.33
N ARG A 130 5.58 8.21 -0.17
CA ARG A 130 5.76 9.66 -0.28
C ARG A 130 5.97 10.26 1.09
N HIS A 131 7.16 10.82 1.31
CA HIS A 131 7.58 11.35 2.62
C HIS A 131 6.70 12.51 3.09
N ILE A 132 6.35 13.45 2.22
CA ILE A 132 5.57 14.67 2.54
C ILE A 132 4.22 14.36 3.18
N CYS A 133 3.54 13.31 2.72
CA CYS A 133 2.22 12.93 3.24
C CYS A 133 2.24 11.65 4.06
N SER A 134 3.39 11.01 4.22
CA SER A 134 3.54 9.70 4.87
C SER A 134 2.54 8.65 4.32
N ASN A 135 2.28 8.71 3.01
CA ASN A 135 1.34 7.84 2.33
C ASN A 135 2.06 6.78 1.50
N GLY A 136 1.56 5.57 1.54
CA GLY A 136 2.11 4.44 0.80
C GLY A 136 1.22 4.10 -0.39
N LEU A 137 1.80 4.08 -1.57
CA LEU A 137 1.20 3.65 -2.82
C LEU A 137 1.57 2.19 -3.10
N VAL A 138 0.69 1.44 -3.77
CA VAL A 138 1.00 0.15 -4.41
C VAL A 138 0.87 0.36 -5.91
N VAL A 139 1.93 0.03 -6.62
CA VAL A 139 1.98 0.14 -8.08
C VAL A 139 1.19 -1.02 -8.70
N GLY A 140 0.36 -0.73 -9.71
CA GLY A 140 -0.37 -1.73 -10.49
C GLY A 140 0.31 -2.01 -11.82
N ASP A 141 -0.02 -3.09 -12.47
CA ASP A 141 0.23 -3.59 -13.83
C ASP A 141 1.55 -3.28 -14.58
N VAL A 142 2.31 -2.27 -14.18
CA VAL A 142 3.60 -1.90 -14.79
C VAL A 142 4.73 -2.80 -14.26
N ALA A 143 4.52 -3.41 -13.08
CA ALA A 143 5.46 -4.28 -12.40
C ALA A 143 4.84 -5.65 -12.14
N HIS A 144 5.66 -6.68 -12.11
CA HIS A 144 5.20 -8.05 -11.92
C HIS A 144 4.71 -8.29 -10.50
N ASP A 145 3.50 -8.86 -10.37
CA ASP A 145 3.06 -9.48 -9.13
C ASP A 145 3.70 -10.87 -9.01
N ILE A 146 4.61 -11.01 -8.07
CA ILE A 146 5.24 -12.30 -7.80
C ILE A 146 4.45 -13.00 -6.72
N ARG A 147 3.95 -14.21 -7.04
CA ARG A 147 3.22 -15.08 -6.11
C ARG A 147 3.96 -16.38 -5.91
N ILE A 148 4.36 -16.64 -4.68
CA ILE A 148 5.12 -17.82 -4.29
C ILE A 148 4.24 -18.70 -3.41
N LYS A 149 4.04 -19.94 -3.84
CA LYS A 149 3.29 -20.95 -3.08
C LYS A 149 4.09 -21.41 -1.87
N HIS A 150 3.41 -21.85 -0.82
CA HIS A 150 4.03 -22.48 0.36
C HIS A 150 4.51 -23.91 0.04
N GLN A 151 5.46 -24.05 -0.90
CA GLN A 151 6.03 -25.33 -1.36
C GLN A 151 7.47 -25.11 -1.83
N GLY A 152 8.38 -26.05 -1.55
CA GLY A 152 9.76 -25.96 -2.01
C GLY A 152 10.62 -24.93 -1.25
N ASN A 153 11.58 -24.31 -1.97
CA ASN A 153 12.52 -23.33 -1.41
C ASN A 153 11.90 -21.91 -1.37
N VAL A 154 10.85 -21.75 -0.59
CA VAL A 154 10.08 -20.47 -0.52
C VAL A 154 10.98 -19.29 -0.14
N GLN A 155 11.94 -19.47 0.80
CA GLN A 155 12.81 -18.37 1.22
C GLN A 155 13.67 -17.85 0.07
N GLY A 156 14.30 -18.75 -0.68
CA GLY A 156 15.11 -18.38 -1.85
C GLY A 156 14.28 -17.71 -2.94
N GLU A 157 13.09 -18.25 -3.23
CA GLU A 157 12.16 -17.68 -4.21
C GLU A 157 11.66 -16.29 -3.80
N VAL A 158 11.41 -16.02 -2.51
CA VAL A 158 11.02 -14.70 -2.01
C VAL A 158 12.15 -13.70 -2.14
N ILE A 159 13.39 -14.10 -1.82
CA ILE A 159 14.57 -13.24 -1.98
C ILE A 159 14.77 -12.89 -3.47
N GLU A 160 14.77 -13.89 -4.34
CA GLU A 160 14.89 -13.65 -5.79
C GLU A 160 13.75 -12.75 -6.31
N GLY A 161 12.52 -13.02 -5.87
CA GLY A 161 11.37 -12.19 -6.19
C GLY A 161 11.52 -10.73 -5.73
N ALA A 162 12.10 -10.49 -4.55
CA ALA A 162 12.35 -9.14 -4.06
C ALA A 162 13.36 -8.38 -4.93
N PHE A 163 14.39 -9.05 -5.44
CA PHE A 163 15.33 -8.43 -6.39
C PHE A 163 14.67 -8.14 -7.75
N ARG A 164 13.81 -9.03 -8.25
CA ARG A 164 13.03 -8.74 -9.48
C ARG A 164 12.14 -7.51 -9.30
N VAL A 165 11.50 -7.35 -8.13
CA VAL A 165 10.72 -6.14 -7.82
C VAL A 165 11.62 -4.90 -7.82
N LEU A 166 12.88 -4.98 -7.33
CA LEU A 166 13.82 -3.86 -7.41
C LEU A 166 14.14 -3.47 -8.87
N ASP A 167 14.31 -4.45 -9.75
CA ASP A 167 14.58 -4.19 -11.18
C ASP A 167 13.39 -3.49 -11.87
N ASP A 168 12.16 -3.81 -11.44
CA ASP A 168 10.94 -3.20 -11.97
C ASP A 168 10.81 -1.71 -11.61
N PHE A 169 11.50 -1.20 -10.58
CA PHE A 169 11.40 0.22 -10.21
C PHE A 169 11.86 1.18 -11.29
N ARG A 170 12.75 0.75 -12.19
CA ARG A 170 13.13 1.57 -13.36
C ARG A 170 11.90 1.91 -14.22
N VAL A 171 11.03 0.93 -14.48
CA VAL A 171 9.81 1.16 -15.26
C VAL A 171 8.81 2.04 -14.50
N VAL A 172 8.74 1.88 -13.18
CA VAL A 172 7.92 2.73 -12.30
C VAL A 172 8.38 4.18 -12.32
N ASP A 173 9.70 4.41 -12.26
CA ASP A 173 10.29 5.75 -12.35
C ASP A 173 10.01 6.39 -13.73
N GLU A 174 10.21 5.66 -14.82
CA GLU A 174 9.89 6.12 -16.17
C GLU A 174 8.41 6.55 -16.30
N SER A 175 7.49 5.74 -15.78
CA SER A 175 6.07 6.08 -15.75
C SER A 175 5.77 7.31 -14.89
N THR A 176 6.40 7.41 -13.73
CA THR A 176 6.22 8.54 -12.81
C THR A 176 6.72 9.85 -13.42
N GLU A 177 7.90 9.84 -14.05
CA GLU A 177 8.45 11.02 -14.73
C GLU A 177 7.58 11.42 -15.93
N ALA A 178 7.06 10.46 -16.69
CA ALA A 178 6.10 10.75 -17.75
C ALA A 178 4.81 11.40 -17.23
N MET A 179 4.26 10.91 -16.09
CA MET A 179 3.09 11.51 -15.44
C MET A 179 3.39 12.92 -14.91
N LYS A 180 4.61 13.21 -14.45
CA LYS A 180 5.04 14.55 -14.02
C LYS A 180 5.10 15.55 -15.18
N ALA A 181 5.41 15.08 -16.38
CA ALA A 181 5.51 15.91 -17.58
C ALA A 181 4.16 16.22 -18.25
N ILE A 182 3.10 15.48 -17.92
CA ILE A 182 1.76 15.63 -18.51
C ILE A 182 0.92 16.59 -17.68
N GLU A 183 0.47 17.67 -18.29
CA GLU A 183 -0.49 18.60 -17.67
C GLU A 183 -1.93 18.21 -18.03
N LEU A 184 -2.80 18.22 -17.01
CA LEU A 184 -4.23 18.01 -17.16
C LEU A 184 -4.96 19.34 -17.26
N LYS A 185 -5.91 19.44 -18.21
CA LYS A 185 -6.89 20.51 -18.22
C LYS A 185 -7.90 20.31 -17.08
N PRO A 186 -8.58 21.36 -16.61
CA PRO A 186 -9.53 21.24 -15.50
C PRO A 186 -10.65 20.21 -15.73
N GLU A 187 -11.12 20.05 -16.97
CA GLU A 187 -12.12 19.03 -17.33
C GLU A 187 -11.56 17.61 -17.28
N GLU A 188 -10.30 17.42 -17.69
CA GLU A 188 -9.59 16.13 -17.66
C GLU A 188 -9.32 15.70 -16.20
N GLU A 189 -8.88 16.64 -15.36
CA GLU A 189 -8.69 16.39 -13.94
C GLU A 189 -9.99 16.00 -13.24
N ARG A 190 -11.11 16.70 -13.56
CA ARG A 190 -12.44 16.32 -13.04
C ARG A 190 -12.88 14.94 -13.54
N ALA A 191 -12.61 14.59 -14.81
CA ALA A 191 -12.94 13.28 -15.34
C ALA A 191 -12.14 12.17 -14.64
N PHE A 192 -10.84 12.39 -14.45
CA PHE A 192 -9.96 11.51 -13.69
C PHE A 192 -10.44 11.30 -12.24
N ALA A 193 -10.82 12.39 -11.56
CA ALA A 193 -11.34 12.32 -10.19
C ALA A 193 -12.69 11.58 -10.10
N ARG A 194 -13.59 11.72 -11.09
CA ARG A 194 -14.86 10.97 -11.15
C ARG A 194 -14.62 9.47 -11.33
N ALA A 195 -13.73 9.09 -12.24
CA ALA A 195 -13.36 7.70 -12.44
C ALA A 195 -12.74 7.10 -11.15
N ALA A 196 -11.83 7.83 -10.50
CA ALA A 196 -11.24 7.42 -9.23
C ALA A 196 -12.28 7.29 -8.11
N LEU A 197 -13.30 8.17 -8.07
CA LEU A 197 -14.40 8.09 -7.12
C LEU A 197 -15.22 6.80 -7.32
N ALA A 198 -15.47 6.43 -8.58
CA ALA A 198 -16.17 5.19 -8.94
C ALA A 198 -15.38 3.94 -8.52
N LEU A 199 -14.04 3.93 -8.61
CA LEU A 199 -13.22 2.82 -8.13
C LEU A 199 -13.41 2.55 -6.62
N ARG A 200 -13.65 3.57 -5.82
CA ARG A 200 -13.85 3.40 -4.38
C ARG A 200 -15.28 3.12 -3.98
N TYR A 201 -16.25 3.79 -4.61
CA TYR A 201 -17.65 3.76 -4.17
C TYR A 201 -18.59 3.03 -5.14
N GLY A 202 -18.05 2.51 -6.24
CA GLY A 202 -18.80 1.86 -7.33
C GLY A 202 -19.35 2.87 -8.34
N GLU A 203 -19.60 2.40 -9.56
CA GLU A 203 -20.39 3.13 -10.54
C GLU A 203 -21.82 3.27 -10.03
N ARG A 204 -22.46 4.39 -10.37
CA ARG A 204 -23.80 4.68 -9.88
C ARG A 204 -24.67 5.15 -11.02
N GLU A 205 -25.76 4.46 -11.18
CA GLU A 205 -26.84 4.82 -12.10
C GLU A 205 -27.72 5.95 -11.52
N GLU A 206 -28.44 6.61 -12.39
CA GLU A 206 -29.40 7.63 -12.00
C GLU A 206 -30.43 7.02 -11.02
N GLY A 207 -30.62 7.66 -9.86
CA GLY A 207 -31.50 7.15 -8.78
C GLY A 207 -30.80 6.30 -7.71
N GLN A 208 -29.55 5.87 -7.92
CA GLN A 208 -28.79 5.19 -6.87
C GLN A 208 -28.21 6.17 -5.84
N ARG A 209 -27.89 5.61 -4.65
CA ARG A 209 -27.34 6.38 -3.53
C ARG A 209 -26.05 7.11 -3.92
N PRO A 210 -25.95 8.45 -3.81
CA PRO A 210 -24.76 9.19 -4.21
C PRO A 210 -23.55 8.81 -3.37
N ALA A 211 -22.34 8.97 -3.93
CA ALA A 211 -21.12 8.87 -3.14
C ALA A 211 -21.16 9.89 -1.99
N PRO A 212 -20.54 9.58 -0.83
CA PRO A 212 -20.59 10.46 0.34
C PRO A 212 -19.87 11.81 0.11
N ILE A 213 -19.04 11.89 -0.92
CA ILE A 213 -18.21 13.05 -1.32
C ILE A 213 -18.30 13.25 -2.84
N SER A 214 -17.89 14.43 -3.30
CA SER A 214 -17.81 14.74 -4.74
C SER A 214 -16.40 14.53 -5.30
N ALA A 215 -16.30 14.48 -6.63
CA ALA A 215 -15.01 14.38 -7.32
C ALA A 215 -14.14 15.64 -7.11
N GLU A 216 -14.77 16.82 -7.03
CA GLU A 216 -14.10 18.10 -6.78
C GLU A 216 -13.37 18.11 -5.43
N GLN A 217 -13.86 17.38 -4.43
CA GLN A 217 -13.18 17.25 -3.15
C GLN A 217 -11.89 16.42 -3.24
N LEU A 218 -11.78 15.51 -4.23
CA LEU A 218 -10.60 14.70 -4.42
C LEU A 218 -9.41 15.45 -5.02
N ILE A 219 -9.68 16.51 -5.79
CA ILE A 219 -8.64 17.32 -6.44
C ILE A 219 -8.21 18.52 -5.59
N GLN A 220 -8.84 18.74 -4.44
CA GLN A 220 -8.48 19.85 -3.54
C GLN A 220 -7.05 19.69 -3.02
N VAL A 221 -6.30 20.79 -3.10
CA VAL A 221 -4.93 20.88 -2.58
C VAL A 221 -4.95 20.90 -1.05
N ARG A 222 -4.18 20.04 -0.40
CA ARG A 222 -4.04 20.01 1.06
C ARG A 222 -2.83 20.79 1.56
N ARG A 223 -1.81 20.90 0.74
CA ARG A 223 -0.53 21.54 1.11
C ARG A 223 0.14 22.16 -0.11
N PRO A 224 1.04 23.16 0.08
CA PRO A 224 1.70 23.83 -1.04
C PRO A 224 2.41 22.88 -2.02
N GLU A 225 3.02 21.81 -1.53
CA GLU A 225 3.76 20.84 -2.33
C GLU A 225 2.86 19.96 -3.22
N ASP A 226 1.54 20.02 -3.01
CA ASP A 226 0.56 19.31 -3.83
C ASP A 226 -0.05 20.19 -4.93
N GLN A 227 0.43 21.43 -5.08
CA GLN A 227 -0.03 22.34 -6.13
C GLN A 227 0.44 21.90 -7.51
N GLY A 228 -0.33 22.32 -8.53
CA GLY A 228 -0.05 22.03 -9.93
C GLY A 228 -1.09 21.13 -10.58
N ASN A 229 -1.05 21.12 -11.92
CA ASN A 229 -1.98 20.40 -12.78
C ASN A 229 -1.34 19.19 -13.47
N ALA A 230 -0.09 18.83 -13.11
CA ALA A 230 0.53 17.62 -13.61
C ALA A 230 -0.30 16.39 -13.21
N LEU A 231 -0.41 15.41 -14.11
CA LEU A 231 -1.12 14.15 -13.85
C LEU A 231 -0.64 13.50 -12.55
N TRP A 232 0.68 13.50 -12.30
CA TRP A 232 1.26 12.96 -11.07
C TRP A 232 0.73 13.67 -9.82
N MET A 233 0.63 15.01 -9.83
CA MET A 233 0.11 15.79 -8.69
C MET A 233 -1.37 15.52 -8.47
N SER A 234 -2.18 15.48 -9.52
CA SER A 234 -3.60 15.13 -9.44
C SER A 234 -3.81 13.71 -8.92
N PHE A 235 -3.00 12.75 -9.41
CA PHE A 235 -3.00 11.37 -8.92
C PHE A 235 -2.68 11.31 -7.41
N GLN A 236 -1.65 12.01 -6.94
CA GLN A 236 -1.25 12.01 -5.53
C GLN A 236 -2.35 12.57 -4.62
N ARG A 237 -2.99 13.69 -4.99
CA ARG A 237 -4.13 14.26 -4.26
C ARG A 237 -5.29 13.27 -4.15
N ILE A 238 -5.68 12.71 -5.28
CA ILE A 238 -6.81 11.77 -5.37
C ILE A 238 -6.52 10.51 -4.56
N GLN A 239 -5.33 9.93 -4.72
CA GLN A 239 -4.91 8.72 -4.03
C GLN A 239 -4.89 8.93 -2.50
N GLU A 240 -4.32 10.03 -2.01
CA GLU A 240 -4.31 10.35 -0.59
C GLU A 240 -5.73 10.54 -0.05
N HIS A 241 -6.56 11.34 -0.71
CA HIS A 241 -7.93 11.59 -0.29
C HIS A 241 -8.77 10.30 -0.22
N LEU A 242 -8.60 9.40 -1.20
CA LEU A 242 -9.33 8.15 -1.25
C LEU A 242 -8.79 7.12 -0.24
N THR A 243 -7.50 7.03 -0.02
CA THR A 243 -6.92 6.03 0.90
C THR A 243 -7.02 6.44 2.35
N ARG A 244 -6.69 7.69 2.69
CA ARG A 244 -6.70 8.19 4.09
C ARG A 244 -8.07 8.66 4.56
N GLY A 245 -8.94 9.10 3.65
CA GLY A 245 -10.23 9.65 4.01
C GLY A 245 -10.14 10.99 4.75
N GLY A 246 -11.04 11.21 5.71
CA GLY A 246 -11.11 12.44 6.50
C GLY A 246 -11.89 13.57 5.79
N LEU A 247 -12.34 13.39 4.54
CA LEU A 247 -13.11 14.37 3.81
C LEU A 247 -14.52 14.52 4.41
N PRO A 248 -15.02 15.75 4.54
CA PRO A 248 -16.40 15.98 4.94
C PRO A 248 -17.36 15.47 3.86
N GLY A 249 -18.39 14.79 4.27
CA GLY A 249 -19.38 14.19 3.37
C GLY A 249 -20.75 14.08 4.01
N ARG A 250 -21.67 13.43 3.28
CA ARG A 250 -23.01 13.16 3.77
C ARG A 250 -23.37 11.67 3.62
N THR A 251 -24.09 11.16 4.60
CA THR A 251 -24.73 9.84 4.48
C THR A 251 -25.91 9.94 3.51
N VAL A 252 -26.45 8.77 3.15
CA VAL A 252 -27.70 8.69 2.33
C VAL A 252 -28.87 9.45 2.95
N GLN A 253 -28.93 9.48 4.30
CA GLN A 253 -29.97 10.24 5.03
C GLN A 253 -29.62 11.71 5.20
N GLY A 254 -28.60 12.24 4.48
CA GLY A 254 -28.18 13.63 4.53
C GLY A 254 -27.38 14.01 5.78
N ARG A 255 -27.13 13.09 6.73
CA ARG A 255 -26.37 13.38 7.94
C ARG A 255 -24.91 13.66 7.62
N ARG A 256 -24.30 14.63 8.31
CA ARG A 256 -22.87 14.92 8.19
C ARG A 256 -22.03 13.73 8.61
N MET A 257 -20.99 13.43 7.83
CA MET A 257 -20.01 12.39 8.14
C MET A 257 -18.62 12.80 7.66
N ARG A 258 -17.60 12.05 8.05
CA ARG A 258 -16.29 12.09 7.42
C ARG A 258 -16.01 10.74 6.77
N THR A 259 -15.38 10.77 5.58
CA THR A 259 -14.94 9.54 4.93
C THR A 259 -13.90 8.83 5.79
N ARG A 260 -13.95 7.50 5.79
CA ARG A 260 -13.02 6.68 6.58
C ARG A 260 -11.83 6.27 5.73
N GLU A 261 -10.70 6.05 6.38
CA GLU A 261 -9.54 5.41 5.76
C GLU A 261 -9.89 4.03 5.21
N VAL A 262 -9.22 3.63 4.12
CA VAL A 262 -9.31 2.26 3.60
C VAL A 262 -8.50 1.36 4.53
N ALA A 263 -9.17 0.84 5.54
CA ALA A 263 -8.59 -0.11 6.47
C ALA A 263 -8.71 -1.53 5.89
N GLY A 264 -7.64 -2.28 5.93
CA GLY A 264 -7.56 -3.65 5.42
C GLY A 264 -6.58 -3.77 4.25
N ILE A 265 -5.68 -4.74 4.39
CA ILE A 265 -4.56 -4.95 3.48
C ILE A 265 -5.07 -5.09 2.04
N ASP A 266 -6.00 -6.04 1.79
CA ASP A 266 -6.46 -6.34 0.43
C ASP A 266 -7.18 -5.15 -0.23
N ARG A 267 -8.03 -4.44 0.54
CA ARG A 267 -8.77 -3.28 0.01
C ARG A 267 -7.83 -2.13 -0.32
N ASN A 268 -6.83 -1.91 0.53
CA ASN A 268 -5.84 -0.86 0.29
C ASN A 268 -5.01 -1.16 -0.96
N VAL A 269 -4.52 -2.40 -1.09
CA VAL A 269 -3.78 -2.86 -2.26
C VAL A 269 -4.64 -2.74 -3.52
N ALA A 270 -5.85 -3.26 -3.50
CA ALA A 270 -6.73 -3.24 -4.68
C ALA A 270 -7.06 -1.81 -5.14
N LEU A 271 -7.38 -0.91 -4.21
CA LEU A 271 -7.67 0.48 -4.55
C LEU A 271 -6.44 1.20 -5.12
N ASN A 272 -5.28 1.06 -4.48
CA ASN A 272 -4.05 1.69 -4.96
C ASN A 272 -3.68 1.22 -6.37
N ARG A 273 -3.76 -0.08 -6.63
CA ARG A 273 -3.49 -0.65 -7.96
C ARG A 273 -4.47 -0.14 -9.01
N ALA A 274 -5.76 -0.12 -8.70
CA ALA A 274 -6.77 0.41 -9.61
C ALA A 274 -6.54 1.90 -9.93
N LEU A 275 -6.16 2.69 -8.92
CA LEU A 275 -5.82 4.10 -9.12
C LEU A 275 -4.55 4.28 -9.97
N TRP A 276 -3.53 3.44 -9.78
CA TRP A 276 -2.33 3.46 -10.62
C TRP A 276 -2.66 3.15 -12.08
N VAL A 277 -3.42 2.06 -12.32
CA VAL A 277 -3.87 1.70 -13.67
C VAL A 277 -4.65 2.84 -14.31
N LEU A 278 -5.56 3.47 -13.57
CA LEU A 278 -6.31 4.63 -14.07
C LEU A 278 -5.39 5.80 -14.46
N ALA A 279 -4.32 6.05 -13.68
CA ALA A 279 -3.33 7.08 -14.00
C ALA A 279 -2.51 6.72 -15.27
N GLU A 280 -2.13 5.44 -15.40
CA GLU A 280 -1.46 4.94 -16.60
C GLU A 280 -2.34 5.07 -17.87
N GLU A 281 -3.62 4.76 -17.78
CA GLU A 281 -4.55 4.94 -18.89
C GLU A 281 -4.71 6.43 -19.25
N MET A 282 -4.80 7.32 -18.27
CA MET A 282 -4.79 8.76 -18.52
C MET A 282 -3.48 9.23 -19.17
N ARG A 283 -2.33 8.69 -18.74
CA ARG A 283 -1.02 8.97 -19.34
C ARG A 283 -1.00 8.57 -20.82
N LYS A 284 -1.50 7.37 -21.15
CA LYS A 284 -1.56 6.86 -22.54
C LYS A 284 -2.49 7.70 -23.42
N LEU A 285 -3.60 8.19 -22.87
CA LEU A 285 -4.53 9.05 -23.61
C LEU A 285 -3.95 10.43 -23.93
N LYS A 286 -2.92 10.86 -23.20
CA LYS A 286 -2.28 12.18 -23.33
C LYS A 286 -0.93 12.13 -24.05
N ALA A 287 -0.38 10.94 -24.28
CA ALA A 287 0.86 10.72 -25.03
C ALA A 287 0.58 10.77 -26.54
#